data_4f19407b410d717feef8267600b207eb
#
_entry.id   4f19407b410d717feef8267600b207eb
#
_cell.length_a   1.000
_cell.length_b   1.000
_cell.length_c   1.000
_cell.angle_alpha   90.00
_cell.angle_beta   90.00
_cell.angle_gamma   90.00
#
_symmetry.space_group_name_H-M   'P 1'
#
loop_
_entity.id
_entity.type
_entity.pdbx_description
1 polymer ?
#
loop_
_entity_poly.entity_id
_entity_poly.type
_entity_poly.pdbx_seq_one_letter_code
_entity_poly.pdbx_strand_id
1 'polypeptide(L)'
;MRRFRREPILTCFSFLLISAGSLCAQQLGNIVGEAHVVRGDFPGRTLVELQLHGAPIASQYTDEQGKFAFTSIANNLYRIVIRDDRFYPVDQQVILDVSITAIAMVQINLTPREQTRKGDLPAQKGSNPFIVDTEEYRYKAPKKARKEFDRGLESDRNGKREDAIRHYEAAVSMAPDFYQAHNNLGSDYLSKSDFVAARKEFEEAVRLNQSDAAAYLNLSNVYMLTGEMADAQKFLGEGMRRQPDSALGHFLLGSLDMRMGKLQEAEAALRKAIQLSPVMAQARLQLVNLLLQQGRKTDAAAQLHDFVSAFPDNPFSAQARQLLQRLEPSAKSPAIPN
;
A
#
# COMPACT_ATOMS: atom_id res chain seq x y z
N MET A 1 -43.20 71.44 -8.47
CA MET A 1 -44.32 70.70 -7.81
C MET A 1 -44.79 69.54 -8.67
N ARG A 2 -44.96 68.36 -8.04
CA ARG A 2 -45.70 67.13 -8.40
C ARG A 2 -45.19 66.36 -9.63
N ARG A 3 -44.67 65.17 -9.39
CA ARG A 3 -45.16 63.83 -9.06
C ARG A 3 -45.19 62.88 -10.28
N PHE A 4 -44.29 61.93 -10.21
CA PHE A 4 -44.35 60.52 -10.61
C PHE A 4 -45.63 59.96 -11.21
N ARG A 5 -45.46 59.15 -12.27
CA ARG A 5 -46.05 57.80 -12.34
C ARG A 5 -45.26 56.88 -13.30
N ARG A 6 -44.93 55.73 -12.79
CA ARG A 6 -44.37 54.54 -13.46
C ARG A 6 -45.50 53.77 -14.13
N GLU A 7 -45.12 52.98 -15.15
CA GLU A 7 -45.53 51.58 -15.39
C GLU A 7 -45.46 51.19 -16.88
N PRO A 8 -45.47 49.88 -17.27
CA PRO A 8 -44.25 49.13 -17.54
C PRO A 8 -44.26 48.61 -18.99
N ILE A 9 -43.07 48.36 -19.52
CA ILE A 9 -42.91 47.74 -20.84
C ILE A 9 -42.70 46.22 -20.60
N LEU A 10 -43.68 45.45 -21.07
CA LEU A 10 -43.64 43.99 -21.16
C LEU A 10 -42.78 43.61 -22.38
N THR A 11 -41.57 43.13 -22.15
CA THR A 11 -40.75 42.49 -23.18
C THR A 11 -40.77 40.99 -22.99
N CYS A 12 -41.32 40.28 -23.94
CA CYS A 12 -41.24 38.85 -24.13
C CYS A 12 -39.77 38.41 -24.19
N PHE A 13 -39.31 37.67 -23.18
CA PHE A 13 -38.09 36.93 -23.26
C PHE A 13 -38.40 35.50 -23.72
N SER A 14 -38.01 35.19 -24.93
CA SER A 14 -37.93 33.83 -25.45
C SER A 14 -36.93 33.03 -24.65
N PHE A 15 -37.39 32.01 -23.91
CA PHE A 15 -36.54 31.03 -23.23
C PHE A 15 -35.83 30.18 -24.27
N LEU A 16 -34.58 30.50 -24.53
CA LEU A 16 -33.64 29.56 -25.15
C LEU A 16 -33.13 28.62 -24.03
N LEU A 17 -33.66 27.41 -23.97
CA LEU A 17 -33.14 26.33 -23.15
C LEU A 17 -31.77 25.93 -23.69
N ILE A 18 -30.73 26.59 -23.22
CA ILE A 18 -29.38 26.07 -23.31
C ILE A 18 -29.28 24.98 -22.23
N SER A 19 -29.25 23.72 -22.66
CA SER A 19 -28.86 22.60 -21.82
C SER A 19 -27.45 22.87 -21.28
N ALA A 20 -27.37 23.38 -20.07
CA ALA A 20 -26.15 23.45 -19.32
C ALA A 20 -25.74 21.98 -19.00
N GLY A 21 -24.99 21.38 -19.91
CA GLY A 21 -24.17 20.23 -19.57
C GLY A 21 -23.34 20.65 -18.37
N SER A 22 -23.53 19.98 -17.23
CA SER A 22 -22.68 20.14 -16.05
C SER A 22 -21.24 19.87 -16.50
N LEU A 23 -20.47 20.91 -16.77
CA LEU A 23 -19.02 20.81 -16.67
C LEU A 23 -18.76 20.50 -15.20
N CYS A 24 -18.58 19.22 -14.92
CA CYS A 24 -17.99 18.78 -13.66
C CYS A 24 -16.60 19.42 -13.64
N ALA A 25 -16.43 20.50 -12.90
CA ALA A 25 -15.13 21.12 -12.70
C ALA A 25 -14.23 20.05 -12.11
N GLN A 26 -13.30 19.57 -12.89
CA GLN A 26 -12.34 18.56 -12.47
C GLN A 26 -11.56 19.17 -11.30
N GLN A 27 -11.79 18.66 -10.10
CA GLN A 27 -11.03 19.10 -8.95
C GLN A 27 -9.57 18.68 -9.17
N LEU A 28 -8.67 19.67 -9.14
CA LEU A 28 -7.23 19.46 -9.31
C LEU A 28 -6.54 19.58 -7.96
N GLY A 29 -5.56 18.75 -7.74
CA GLY A 29 -4.73 18.77 -6.53
C GLY A 29 -3.25 18.92 -6.86
N ASN A 30 -2.42 18.72 -5.84
CA ASN A 30 -0.97 18.86 -5.93
C ASN A 30 -0.31 17.60 -5.40
N ILE A 31 0.82 17.21 -6.00
CA ILE A 31 1.75 16.22 -5.46
C ILE A 31 2.99 16.97 -5.01
N VAL A 32 3.26 16.95 -3.72
CA VAL A 32 4.43 17.61 -3.11
C VAL A 32 5.34 16.53 -2.55
N GLY A 33 6.61 16.59 -2.85
CA GLY A 33 7.55 15.59 -2.40
C GLY A 33 8.88 16.16 -1.97
N GLU A 34 9.60 15.34 -1.21
CA GLU A 34 10.97 15.62 -0.77
C GLU A 34 11.82 14.37 -0.99
N ALA A 35 12.94 14.55 -1.69
CA ALA A 35 13.91 13.50 -1.95
C ALA A 35 15.09 13.64 -0.98
N HIS A 36 15.37 12.57 -0.23
CA HIS A 36 16.46 12.51 0.74
C HIS A 36 17.50 11.49 0.30
N VAL A 37 18.76 11.80 0.52
CA VAL A 37 19.86 10.85 0.32
C VAL A 37 20.04 10.03 1.59
N VAL A 38 19.98 8.69 1.45
CA VAL A 38 20.05 7.75 2.57
C VAL A 38 21.37 7.88 3.37
N ARG A 39 22.45 8.29 2.67
CA ARG A 39 23.77 8.58 3.30
C ARG A 39 24.47 9.67 2.52
N GLY A 40 24.73 10.81 3.17
CA GLY A 40 25.40 11.97 2.58
C GLY A 40 24.46 13.16 2.37
N ASP A 41 25.02 14.24 1.86
CA ASP A 41 24.29 15.45 1.56
C ASP A 41 23.52 15.32 0.23
N PHE A 42 22.41 16.03 0.11
CA PHE A 42 21.66 16.07 -1.14
C PHE A 42 22.50 16.75 -2.23
N PRO A 43 22.75 16.12 -3.38
CA PRO A 43 23.78 16.58 -4.34
C PRO A 43 23.26 17.71 -5.26
N GLY A 44 22.21 18.42 -4.88
CA GLY A 44 21.57 19.45 -5.67
C GLY A 44 20.51 18.89 -6.63
N ARG A 45 20.20 19.66 -7.66
CA ARG A 45 19.05 19.40 -8.56
C ARG A 45 19.01 18.00 -9.12
N THR A 46 17.93 17.28 -8.84
CA THR A 46 17.64 15.94 -9.36
C THR A 46 16.35 15.98 -10.18
N LEU A 47 16.35 15.40 -11.38
CA LEU A 47 15.17 15.36 -12.24
C LEU A 47 14.14 14.36 -11.68
N VAL A 48 12.93 14.83 -11.46
CA VAL A 48 11.78 14.04 -11.02
C VAL A 48 10.76 14.02 -12.14
N GLU A 49 10.36 12.83 -12.59
CA GLU A 49 9.31 12.64 -13.59
C GLU A 49 8.04 12.16 -12.92
N LEU A 50 6.90 12.76 -13.29
CA LEU A 50 5.57 12.26 -12.97
C LEU A 50 5.03 11.50 -14.17
N GLN A 51 4.68 10.24 -13.98
CA GLN A 51 4.17 9.37 -15.03
C GLN A 51 2.73 8.93 -14.74
N LEU A 52 1.94 8.82 -15.79
CA LEU A 52 0.61 8.24 -15.79
C LEU A 52 0.57 7.09 -16.79
N HIS A 53 0.16 5.89 -16.36
CA HIS A 53 0.15 4.66 -17.18
C HIS A 53 1.50 4.37 -17.87
N GLY A 54 2.61 4.72 -17.21
CA GLY A 54 3.96 4.50 -17.73
C GLY A 54 4.48 5.58 -18.69
N ALA A 55 3.66 6.58 -19.04
CA ALA A 55 4.08 7.71 -19.87
C ALA A 55 4.37 8.95 -19.00
N PRO A 56 5.47 9.68 -19.22
CA PRO A 56 5.75 10.91 -18.52
C PRO A 56 4.74 11.99 -18.90
N ILE A 57 4.10 12.62 -17.91
CA ILE A 57 3.13 13.71 -18.08
C ILE A 57 3.66 15.05 -17.59
N ALA A 58 4.61 15.04 -16.68
CA ALA A 58 5.31 16.21 -16.17
C ALA A 58 6.69 15.84 -15.69
N SER A 59 7.61 16.79 -15.72
CA SER A 59 8.93 16.64 -15.13
C SER A 59 9.43 17.96 -14.55
N GLN A 60 10.16 17.89 -13.46
CA GLN A 60 10.82 19.06 -12.87
C GLN A 60 12.05 18.68 -12.07
N TYR A 61 12.89 19.65 -11.79
CA TYR A 61 14.03 19.47 -10.91
C TYR A 61 13.63 19.75 -9.46
N THR A 62 14.20 19.03 -8.52
CA THR A 62 14.16 19.39 -7.08
C THR A 62 14.86 20.73 -6.85
N ASP A 63 14.52 21.38 -5.75
CA ASP A 63 15.35 22.45 -5.19
C ASP A 63 16.63 21.89 -4.52
N GLU A 64 17.42 22.79 -3.91
CA GLU A 64 18.67 22.43 -3.24
C GLU A 64 18.46 21.58 -1.98
N GLN A 65 17.24 21.57 -1.42
CA GLN A 65 16.83 20.76 -0.28
C GLN A 65 16.16 19.45 -0.69
N GLY A 66 16.05 19.16 -1.99
CA GLY A 66 15.43 17.95 -2.52
C GLY A 66 13.91 18.04 -2.71
N LYS A 67 13.28 19.22 -2.50
CA LYS A 67 11.83 19.38 -2.62
C LYS A 67 11.38 19.56 -4.05
N PHE A 68 10.19 19.02 -4.36
CA PHE A 68 9.54 19.18 -5.67
C PHE A 68 8.02 19.25 -5.50
N ALA A 69 7.31 19.82 -6.50
CA ALA A 69 5.85 19.86 -6.48
C ALA A 69 5.28 19.85 -7.90
N PHE A 70 4.34 18.96 -8.15
CA PHE A 70 3.50 18.95 -9.35
C PHE A 70 2.14 19.53 -8.98
N THR A 71 1.75 20.60 -9.64
CA THR A 71 0.51 21.36 -9.35
C THR A 71 -0.54 21.14 -10.41
N SER A 72 -1.80 21.34 -10.05
CA SER A 72 -2.94 21.22 -10.96
C SER A 72 -3.06 19.84 -11.64
N ILE A 73 -2.85 18.80 -10.83
CA ILE A 73 -2.90 17.40 -11.26
C ILE A 73 -4.29 16.84 -10.98
N ALA A 74 -4.86 16.08 -11.91
CA ALA A 74 -6.16 15.42 -11.76
C ALA A 74 -6.07 14.21 -10.80
N ASN A 75 -7.23 13.75 -10.31
CA ASN A 75 -7.30 12.50 -9.55
C ASN A 75 -6.80 11.33 -10.37
N ASN A 76 -5.77 10.66 -9.89
CA ASN A 76 -5.28 9.41 -10.49
C ASN A 76 -4.23 8.72 -9.62
N LEU A 77 -3.84 7.52 -10.06
CA LEU A 77 -2.65 6.82 -9.58
C LEU A 77 -1.46 7.21 -10.49
N TYR A 78 -0.50 7.87 -9.91
CA TYR A 78 0.72 8.32 -10.59
C TYR A 78 1.93 7.50 -10.18
N ARG A 79 2.99 7.60 -10.97
CA ARG A 79 4.32 7.09 -10.63
C ARG A 79 5.30 8.27 -10.63
N ILE A 80 6.08 8.36 -9.56
CA ILE A 80 7.21 9.27 -9.50
C ILE A 80 8.46 8.48 -9.83
N VAL A 81 9.16 8.90 -10.87
CA VAL A 81 10.35 8.23 -11.38
C VAL A 81 11.54 9.17 -11.30
N ILE A 82 12.62 8.68 -10.72
CA ILE A 82 13.91 9.38 -10.70
C ILE A 82 14.95 8.48 -11.37
N ARG A 83 15.53 8.95 -12.48
CA ARG A 83 16.60 8.27 -13.24
C ARG A 83 17.81 9.18 -13.27
N ASP A 84 18.57 9.16 -12.20
CA ASP A 84 19.79 9.94 -12.07
C ASP A 84 20.96 8.96 -11.91
N ASP A 85 22.02 9.14 -12.70
CA ASP A 85 23.15 8.22 -12.71
C ASP A 85 23.90 8.13 -11.38
N ARG A 86 23.73 9.12 -10.53
CA ARG A 86 24.30 9.16 -9.17
C ARG A 86 23.61 8.21 -8.21
N PHE A 87 22.36 7.81 -8.49
CA PHE A 87 21.51 7.00 -7.62
C PHE A 87 20.99 5.74 -8.31
N TYR A 88 20.52 4.78 -7.51
CA TYR A 88 19.67 3.73 -8.04
C TYR A 88 18.34 4.32 -8.49
N PRO A 89 17.78 3.83 -9.62
CA PRO A 89 16.49 4.31 -10.10
C PRO A 89 15.40 4.16 -9.04
N VAL A 90 14.62 5.20 -8.84
CA VAL A 90 13.43 5.16 -7.99
C VAL A 90 12.19 5.18 -8.87
N ASP A 91 11.22 4.35 -8.52
CA ASP A 91 9.91 4.26 -9.15
C ASP A 91 8.87 4.03 -8.06
N GLN A 92 8.22 5.13 -7.63
CA GLN A 92 7.29 5.13 -6.51
C GLN A 92 5.89 5.51 -6.96
N GLN A 93 4.89 4.73 -6.57
CA GLN A 93 3.49 5.02 -6.84
C GLN A 93 2.95 6.06 -5.84
N VAL A 94 2.11 6.98 -6.35
CA VAL A 94 1.44 8.04 -5.60
C VAL A 94 0.00 8.13 -6.04
N ILE A 95 -0.91 8.06 -5.08
CA ILE A 95 -2.34 8.28 -5.32
C ILE A 95 -2.65 9.73 -4.95
N LEU A 96 -3.22 10.46 -5.90
CA LEU A 96 -3.83 11.75 -5.65
C LEU A 96 -5.36 11.58 -5.75
N ASP A 97 -6.02 11.72 -4.60
CA ASP A 97 -7.48 11.73 -4.50
C ASP A 97 -7.92 13.04 -3.83
N VAL A 98 -8.32 14.00 -4.65
CA VAL A 98 -8.73 15.33 -4.16
C VAL A 98 -10.03 15.31 -3.39
N SER A 99 -10.80 14.21 -3.43
CA SER A 99 -11.97 14.04 -2.54
C SER A 99 -11.56 13.81 -1.09
N ILE A 100 -10.34 13.32 -0.86
CA ILE A 100 -9.76 13.05 0.45
C ILE A 100 -8.80 14.18 0.85
N THR A 101 -7.88 14.55 -0.05
CA THR A 101 -6.91 15.63 0.18
C THR A 101 -6.50 16.29 -1.13
N ALA A 102 -6.42 17.61 -1.11
CA ALA A 102 -5.94 18.38 -2.26
C ALA A 102 -4.42 18.28 -2.46
N ILE A 103 -3.69 17.68 -1.52
CA ILE A 103 -2.23 17.55 -1.55
C ILE A 103 -1.84 16.12 -1.19
N ALA A 104 -1.18 15.42 -2.10
CA ALA A 104 -0.49 14.17 -1.82
C ALA A 104 0.97 14.47 -1.45
N MET A 105 1.40 14.03 -0.28
CA MET A 105 2.79 14.19 0.19
C MET A 105 3.59 12.91 -0.08
N VAL A 106 4.82 13.06 -0.59
CA VAL A 106 5.69 11.94 -0.96
C VAL A 106 7.09 12.16 -0.41
N GLN A 107 7.63 11.13 0.25
CA GLN A 107 9.04 11.09 0.62
C GLN A 107 9.77 10.05 -0.24
N ILE A 108 10.90 10.42 -0.79
CA ILE A 108 11.72 9.58 -1.67
C ILE A 108 13.10 9.43 -1.07
N ASN A 109 13.54 8.19 -0.89
CA ASN A 109 14.88 7.89 -0.43
C ASN A 109 15.79 7.54 -1.59
N LEU A 110 16.80 8.38 -1.85
CA LEU A 110 17.79 8.19 -2.89
C LEU A 110 19.00 7.42 -2.35
N THR A 111 19.29 6.28 -2.94
CA THR A 111 20.45 5.45 -2.58
C THR A 111 21.60 5.70 -3.57
N PRO A 112 22.76 6.25 -3.13
CA PRO A 112 23.90 6.50 -4.00
C PRO A 112 24.49 5.22 -4.58
N ARG A 113 24.84 5.22 -5.88
CA ARG A 113 25.43 4.05 -6.54
C ARG A 113 26.84 3.71 -6.05
N GLU A 114 27.63 4.72 -5.66
CA GLU A 114 29.02 4.54 -5.22
C GLU A 114 29.15 3.90 -3.83
N GLN A 115 28.09 3.85 -3.05
CA GLN A 115 28.10 3.30 -1.69
C GLN A 115 27.56 1.88 -1.58
N THR A 116 27.08 1.30 -2.66
CA THR A 116 26.53 -0.06 -2.63
C THR A 116 27.61 -1.09 -2.85
N ARG A 117 27.99 -1.77 -1.77
CA ARG A 117 28.65 -3.07 -1.88
C ARG A 117 27.71 -4.05 -2.58
N LYS A 118 28.26 -4.93 -3.42
CA LYS A 118 27.51 -6.00 -4.10
C LYS A 118 26.72 -6.81 -3.06
N GLY A 119 25.44 -6.51 -2.86
CA GLY A 119 24.59 -7.07 -1.80
C GLY A 119 23.56 -6.11 -1.22
N ASP A 120 23.75 -4.78 -1.35
CA ASP A 120 22.89 -3.73 -0.78
C ASP A 120 21.76 -3.27 -1.74
N LEU A 121 21.37 -4.06 -2.72
CA LEU A 121 20.16 -3.79 -3.49
C LEU A 121 18.97 -3.98 -2.57
N PRO A 122 18.09 -2.97 -2.40
CA PRO A 122 16.82 -3.20 -1.76
C PRO A 122 16.07 -4.21 -2.63
N ALA A 123 16.09 -5.46 -2.21
CA ALA A 123 15.26 -6.47 -2.81
C ALA A 123 13.80 -6.07 -2.56
N GLN A 124 13.13 -5.46 -3.55
CA GLN A 124 11.68 -5.40 -3.63
C GLN A 124 11.11 -6.80 -3.90
N LYS A 125 11.63 -7.80 -3.20
CA LYS A 125 11.04 -9.12 -3.13
C LYS A 125 10.12 -9.11 -1.93
N GLY A 126 8.82 -8.93 -2.18
CA GLY A 126 7.72 -9.26 -1.30
C GLY A 126 7.94 -8.86 0.16
N SER A 127 7.98 -7.57 0.46
CA SER A 127 8.02 -7.11 1.85
C SER A 127 6.85 -7.74 2.60
N ASN A 128 7.14 -8.49 3.65
CA ASN A 128 6.12 -9.02 4.53
C ASN A 128 5.33 -7.83 5.10
N PRO A 129 4.02 -7.67 4.80
CA PRO A 129 3.24 -6.52 5.26
C PRO A 129 3.06 -6.47 6.78
N PHE A 130 3.46 -7.54 7.48
CA PHE A 130 3.36 -7.67 8.93
C PHE A 130 4.61 -7.19 9.68
N ILE A 131 5.69 -6.82 8.96
CA ILE A 131 6.92 -6.30 9.56
C ILE A 131 6.86 -4.79 9.70
N VAL A 132 7.18 -4.31 10.89
CA VAL A 132 7.25 -2.88 11.24
C VAL A 132 8.69 -2.41 11.13
N ASP A 133 8.95 -1.49 10.20
CA ASP A 133 10.22 -0.78 10.06
C ASP A 133 9.96 0.71 10.27
N THR A 134 9.89 1.13 11.53
CA THR A 134 9.64 2.54 11.87
C THR A 134 10.82 3.14 12.60
N GLU A 135 11.34 4.25 12.06
CA GLU A 135 12.44 5.00 12.70
C GLU A 135 12.02 5.69 13.99
N GLU A 136 10.73 5.97 14.16
CA GLU A 136 10.19 6.84 15.20
C GLU A 136 10.50 6.36 16.63
N TYR A 137 10.73 5.06 16.83
CA TYR A 137 10.98 4.46 18.16
C TYR A 137 12.38 3.89 18.36
N ARG A 138 13.25 3.97 17.36
CA ARG A 138 14.65 3.49 17.44
C ARG A 138 15.47 4.15 18.56
N TYR A 139 15.04 5.34 19.02
CA TYR A 139 15.85 6.15 19.96
C TYR A 139 15.81 5.65 21.41
N LYS A 140 14.83 4.86 21.82
CA LYS A 140 14.70 4.40 23.21
C LYS A 140 15.49 3.13 23.51
N ALA A 141 15.65 2.24 22.54
CA ALA A 141 16.38 0.98 22.76
C ALA A 141 17.91 1.21 22.79
N PRO A 142 18.66 0.43 23.60
CA PRO A 142 20.12 0.48 23.64
C PRO A 142 20.75 0.27 22.26
N LYS A 143 21.86 0.95 21.97
CA LYS A 143 22.53 0.90 20.65
C LYS A 143 22.82 -0.54 20.17
N LYS A 144 23.15 -1.44 21.09
CA LYS A 144 23.42 -2.86 20.76
C LYS A 144 22.12 -3.56 20.32
N ALA A 145 21.02 -3.37 21.04
CA ALA A 145 19.72 -3.93 20.68
C ALA A 145 19.25 -3.44 19.32
N ARG A 146 19.36 -2.12 19.05
CA ARG A 146 19.05 -1.55 17.73
C ARG A 146 19.86 -2.15 16.61
N LYS A 147 21.17 -2.38 16.84
CA LYS A 147 22.04 -3.02 15.84
C LYS A 147 21.58 -4.44 15.50
N GLU A 148 21.15 -5.21 16.52
CA GLU A 148 20.60 -6.55 16.28
C GLU A 148 19.24 -6.45 15.56
N PHE A 149 18.37 -5.52 15.93
CA PHE A 149 17.11 -5.28 15.22
C PHE A 149 17.34 -4.94 13.72
N ASP A 150 18.28 -4.03 13.41
CA ASP A 150 18.63 -3.68 12.03
C ASP A 150 19.16 -4.89 11.23
N ARG A 151 19.93 -5.79 11.87
CA ARG A 151 20.37 -7.05 11.25
C ARG A 151 19.20 -8.00 11.00
N GLY A 152 18.23 -8.02 11.91
CA GLY A 152 16.98 -8.77 11.72
C GLY A 152 16.25 -8.28 10.47
N LEU A 153 16.02 -6.97 10.33
CA LEU A 153 15.41 -6.37 9.16
C LEU A 153 16.17 -6.68 7.85
N GLU A 154 17.51 -6.65 7.89
CA GLU A 154 18.35 -6.99 6.74
C GLU A 154 18.19 -8.47 6.38
N SER A 155 18.14 -9.34 7.37
CA SER A 155 17.95 -10.79 7.18
C SER A 155 16.58 -11.08 6.55
N ASP A 156 15.52 -10.41 6.98
CA ASP A 156 14.18 -10.49 6.40
C ASP A 156 14.14 -10.04 4.93
N ARG A 157 14.76 -8.90 4.63
CA ARG A 157 14.88 -8.41 3.24
C ARG A 157 15.60 -9.41 2.33
N ASN A 158 16.54 -10.17 2.89
CA ASN A 158 17.30 -11.21 2.18
C ASN A 158 16.62 -12.59 2.20
N GLY A 159 15.43 -12.72 2.81
CA GLY A 159 14.69 -13.98 2.94
C GLY A 159 15.33 -14.98 3.88
N LYS A 160 16.27 -14.55 4.76
CA LYS A 160 16.98 -15.36 5.74
C LYS A 160 16.25 -15.35 7.09
N ARG A 161 15.07 -15.96 7.12
CA ARG A 161 14.17 -15.90 8.28
C ARG A 161 14.76 -16.41 9.57
N GLU A 162 15.50 -17.51 9.56
CA GLU A 162 16.15 -18.05 10.74
C GLU A 162 17.19 -17.09 11.33
N ASP A 163 17.89 -16.36 10.45
CA ASP A 163 18.83 -15.32 10.86
C ASP A 163 18.09 -14.13 11.46
N ALA A 164 16.97 -13.72 10.84
CA ALA A 164 16.12 -12.64 11.34
C ALA A 164 15.61 -12.93 12.74
N ILE A 165 15.04 -14.12 12.96
CA ILE A 165 14.59 -14.58 14.29
C ILE A 165 15.69 -14.45 15.32
N ARG A 166 16.91 -15.00 15.06
CA ARG A 166 18.03 -14.91 16.00
C ARG A 166 18.41 -13.47 16.35
N HIS A 167 18.37 -12.58 15.36
CA HIS A 167 18.69 -11.19 15.57
C HIS A 167 17.60 -10.45 16.35
N TYR A 168 16.31 -10.71 16.09
CA TYR A 168 15.21 -10.14 16.87
C TYR A 168 15.20 -10.70 18.30
N GLU A 169 15.44 -12.00 18.51
CA GLU A 169 15.60 -12.60 19.85
C GLU A 169 16.74 -11.91 20.63
N ALA A 170 17.88 -11.67 19.98
CA ALA A 170 18.97 -10.93 20.60
C ALA A 170 18.58 -9.49 20.94
N ALA A 171 17.81 -8.82 20.05
CA ALA A 171 17.34 -7.47 20.29
C ALA A 171 16.38 -7.39 21.49
N VAL A 172 15.38 -8.29 21.60
CA VAL A 172 14.44 -8.32 22.73
C VAL A 172 15.12 -8.77 24.04
N SER A 173 16.13 -9.64 23.97
CA SER A 173 16.94 -10.02 25.15
C SER A 173 17.72 -8.83 25.71
N MET A 174 18.23 -7.94 24.86
CA MET A 174 18.97 -6.74 25.27
C MET A 174 18.06 -5.58 25.66
N ALA A 175 16.86 -5.53 25.12
CA ALA A 175 15.85 -4.50 25.35
C ALA A 175 14.44 -5.13 25.37
N PRO A 176 14.00 -5.66 26.54
CA PRO A 176 12.70 -6.31 26.66
C PRO A 176 11.49 -5.37 26.43
N ASP A 177 11.70 -4.07 26.38
CA ASP A 177 10.71 -3.05 26.07
C ASP A 177 10.71 -2.61 24.59
N PHE A 178 11.49 -3.28 23.74
CA PHE A 178 11.60 -2.96 22.33
C PHE A 178 10.43 -3.57 21.53
N TYR A 179 9.26 -2.93 21.59
CA TYR A 179 8.02 -3.49 21.03
C TYR A 179 8.09 -3.81 19.53
N GLN A 180 8.85 -3.04 18.72
CA GLN A 180 9.02 -3.33 17.30
C GLN A 180 9.76 -4.67 17.09
N ALA A 181 10.75 -4.96 17.91
CA ALA A 181 11.48 -6.23 17.84
C ALA A 181 10.54 -7.40 18.19
N HIS A 182 9.70 -7.25 19.22
CA HIS A 182 8.65 -8.23 19.54
C HIS A 182 7.67 -8.40 18.38
N ASN A 183 7.19 -7.31 17.76
CA ASN A 183 6.28 -7.40 16.64
C ASN A 183 6.91 -8.12 15.43
N ASN A 184 8.15 -7.83 15.08
CA ASN A 184 8.83 -8.48 13.96
C ASN A 184 9.16 -9.93 14.25
N LEU A 185 9.60 -10.25 15.45
CA LEU A 185 9.82 -11.63 15.92
C LEU A 185 8.52 -12.44 15.82
N GLY A 186 7.39 -11.85 16.27
CA GLY A 186 6.07 -12.46 16.14
C GLY A 186 5.69 -12.72 14.67
N SER A 187 6.02 -11.80 13.75
CA SER A 187 5.77 -11.96 12.32
C SER A 187 6.57 -13.10 11.70
N ASP A 188 7.80 -13.30 12.14
CA ASP A 188 8.64 -14.40 11.68
C ASP A 188 8.17 -15.74 12.23
N TYR A 189 7.79 -15.82 13.50
CA TYR A 189 7.15 -17.02 14.05
C TYR A 189 5.83 -17.34 13.35
N LEU A 190 5.00 -16.33 13.04
CA LEU A 190 3.78 -16.49 12.27
C LEU A 190 4.07 -17.08 10.88
N SER A 191 5.10 -16.59 10.21
CA SER A 191 5.53 -17.08 8.91
C SER A 191 6.04 -18.53 8.95
N LYS A 192 6.50 -19.01 10.11
CA LYS A 192 6.86 -20.43 10.38
C LYS A 192 5.67 -21.26 10.85
N SER A 193 4.49 -20.66 10.94
CA SER A 193 3.27 -21.27 11.52
C SER A 193 3.42 -21.64 13.01
N ASP A 194 4.37 -21.04 13.71
CA ASP A 194 4.46 -21.12 15.16
C ASP A 194 3.53 -20.09 15.79
N PHE A 195 2.24 -20.41 15.79
CA PHE A 195 1.19 -19.50 16.27
C PHE A 195 1.29 -19.20 17.76
N VAL A 196 1.84 -20.12 18.55
CA VAL A 196 2.01 -19.94 20.00
C VAL A 196 3.08 -18.89 20.28
N ALA A 197 4.25 -19.03 19.67
CA ALA A 197 5.32 -18.06 19.80
C ALA A 197 4.93 -16.70 19.20
N ALA A 198 4.31 -16.69 18.03
CA ALA A 198 3.82 -15.46 17.38
C ALA A 198 2.84 -14.69 18.27
N ARG A 199 1.86 -15.38 18.84
CA ARG A 199 0.88 -14.79 19.77
C ARG A 199 1.56 -14.11 20.96
N LYS A 200 2.47 -14.83 21.62
CA LYS A 200 3.20 -14.33 22.78
C LYS A 200 3.94 -13.03 22.47
N GLU A 201 4.64 -12.99 21.34
CA GLU A 201 5.43 -11.82 20.94
C GLU A 201 4.54 -10.64 20.55
N PHE A 202 3.41 -10.88 19.86
CA PHE A 202 2.45 -9.82 19.55
C PHE A 202 1.70 -9.29 20.78
N GLU A 203 1.34 -10.16 21.73
CA GLU A 203 0.74 -9.75 23.00
C GLU A 203 1.70 -8.83 23.78
N GLU A 204 2.99 -9.15 23.76
CA GLU A 204 4.01 -8.32 24.38
C GLU A 204 4.18 -6.99 23.64
N ALA A 205 4.18 -6.98 22.31
CA ALA A 205 4.22 -5.75 21.53
C ALA A 205 3.01 -4.84 21.84
N VAL A 206 1.80 -5.40 21.93
CA VAL A 206 0.58 -4.66 22.31
C VAL A 206 0.68 -4.12 23.75
N ARG A 207 1.19 -4.91 24.69
CA ARG A 207 1.38 -4.49 26.08
C ARG A 207 2.33 -3.31 26.20
N LEU A 208 3.43 -3.34 25.43
CA LEU A 208 4.50 -2.32 25.44
C LEU A 208 4.08 -1.04 24.73
N ASN A 209 3.32 -1.14 23.63
CA ASN A 209 2.83 0.00 22.88
C ASN A 209 1.37 -0.17 22.46
N GLN A 210 0.46 0.30 23.30
CA GLN A 210 -0.99 0.24 23.07
C GLN A 210 -1.46 1.15 21.93
N SER A 211 -0.63 2.03 21.40
CA SER A 211 -0.97 2.89 20.26
C SER A 211 -0.58 2.30 18.91
N ASP A 212 0.24 1.24 18.89
CA ASP A 212 0.69 0.60 17.65
C ASP A 212 -0.41 -0.26 17.02
N ALA A 213 -0.99 0.25 15.92
CA ALA A 213 -2.01 -0.47 15.17
C ALA A 213 -1.51 -1.82 14.61
N ALA A 214 -0.23 -1.88 14.18
CA ALA A 214 0.32 -3.07 13.53
C ALA A 214 0.32 -4.29 14.47
N ALA A 215 0.70 -4.12 15.74
CA ALA A 215 0.71 -5.20 16.72
C ALA A 215 -0.70 -5.78 16.95
N TYR A 216 -1.73 -4.91 17.02
CA TYR A 216 -3.13 -5.35 17.15
C TYR A 216 -3.59 -6.11 15.90
N LEU A 217 -3.27 -5.63 14.71
CA LEU A 217 -3.62 -6.27 13.45
C LEU A 217 -2.95 -7.65 13.32
N ASN A 218 -1.67 -7.73 13.66
CA ASN A 218 -0.92 -8.99 13.64
C ASN A 218 -1.48 -10.01 14.64
N LEU A 219 -1.81 -9.56 15.85
CA LEU A 219 -2.42 -10.41 16.86
C LEU A 219 -3.81 -10.90 16.40
N SER A 220 -4.61 -10.04 15.77
CA SER A 220 -5.88 -10.43 15.15
C SER A 220 -5.68 -11.53 14.10
N ASN A 221 -4.64 -11.42 13.27
CA ASN A 221 -4.32 -12.44 12.27
C ASN A 221 -4.01 -13.79 12.91
N VAL A 222 -3.24 -13.82 14.01
CA VAL A 222 -2.97 -15.07 14.75
C VAL A 222 -4.27 -15.69 15.26
N TYR A 223 -5.14 -14.92 15.93
CA TYR A 223 -6.43 -15.41 16.42
C TYR A 223 -7.32 -15.93 15.30
N MET A 224 -7.30 -15.27 14.14
CA MET A 224 -8.05 -15.74 12.95
C MET A 224 -7.50 -17.09 12.43
N LEU A 225 -6.18 -17.28 12.43
CA LEU A 225 -5.53 -18.51 11.98
C LEU A 225 -5.73 -19.67 12.98
N THR A 226 -5.80 -19.39 14.27
CA THR A 226 -6.10 -20.39 15.33
C THR A 226 -7.60 -20.65 15.50
N GLY A 227 -8.47 -19.94 14.80
CA GLY A 227 -9.93 -20.14 14.84
C GLY A 227 -10.64 -19.39 15.95
N GLU A 228 -9.98 -18.55 16.70
CA GLU A 228 -10.51 -17.73 17.79
C GLU A 228 -11.16 -16.45 17.23
N MET A 229 -12.28 -16.60 16.49
CA MET A 229 -12.87 -15.51 15.68
C MET A 229 -13.34 -14.30 16.50
N ALA A 230 -13.82 -14.50 17.74
CA ALA A 230 -14.25 -13.39 18.60
C ALA A 230 -13.07 -12.48 18.99
N ASP A 231 -11.93 -13.09 19.36
CA ASP A 231 -10.71 -12.35 19.67
C ASP A 231 -10.12 -11.72 18.41
N ALA A 232 -10.14 -12.43 17.29
CA ALA A 232 -9.73 -11.87 16.00
C ALA A 232 -10.50 -10.59 15.68
N GLN A 233 -11.82 -10.59 15.80
CA GLN A 233 -12.68 -9.43 15.56
C GLN A 233 -12.37 -8.29 16.53
N LYS A 234 -12.20 -8.59 17.82
CA LYS A 234 -11.86 -7.61 18.86
C LYS A 234 -10.53 -6.90 18.53
N PHE A 235 -9.48 -7.65 18.31
CA PHE A 235 -8.15 -7.08 18.06
C PHE A 235 -8.07 -6.37 16.70
N LEU A 236 -8.76 -6.87 15.68
CA LEU A 236 -8.93 -6.16 14.40
C LEU A 236 -9.60 -4.80 14.57
N GLY A 237 -10.69 -4.74 15.33
CA GLY A 237 -11.39 -3.50 15.64
C GLY A 237 -10.49 -2.49 16.34
N GLU A 238 -9.68 -2.95 17.30
CA GLU A 238 -8.71 -2.11 18.00
C GLU A 238 -7.60 -1.59 17.10
N GLY A 239 -7.08 -2.41 16.20
CA GLY A 239 -6.08 -2.01 15.19
C GLY A 239 -6.65 -0.99 14.20
N MET A 240 -7.82 -1.25 13.65
CA MET A 240 -8.48 -0.34 12.69
C MET A 240 -8.94 0.97 13.34
N ARG A 241 -9.31 0.97 14.63
CA ARG A 241 -9.61 2.23 15.34
C ARG A 241 -8.38 3.15 15.44
N ARG A 242 -7.20 2.58 15.57
CA ARG A 242 -5.91 3.32 15.61
C ARG A 242 -5.47 3.79 14.24
N GLN A 243 -5.66 2.95 13.23
CA GLN A 243 -5.29 3.23 11.84
C GLN A 243 -6.44 2.82 10.89
N PRO A 244 -7.45 3.68 10.71
CA PRO A 244 -8.62 3.37 9.88
C PRO A 244 -8.28 3.08 8.41
N ASP A 245 -7.26 3.74 7.86
CA ASP A 245 -6.80 3.56 6.48
C ASP A 245 -5.64 2.56 6.36
N SER A 246 -5.60 1.55 7.23
CA SER A 246 -4.62 0.48 7.13
C SER A 246 -5.01 -0.51 6.03
N ALA A 247 -4.17 -0.62 4.99
CA ALA A 247 -4.35 -1.64 3.95
C ALA A 247 -4.36 -3.06 4.53
N LEU A 248 -3.47 -3.32 5.51
CA LEU A 248 -3.45 -4.59 6.25
C LEU A 248 -4.74 -4.80 7.04
N GLY A 249 -5.23 -3.76 7.73
CA GLY A 249 -6.49 -3.82 8.47
C GLY A 249 -7.68 -4.19 7.58
N HIS A 250 -7.82 -3.55 6.43
CA HIS A 250 -8.87 -3.87 5.45
C HIS A 250 -8.69 -5.25 4.82
N PHE A 251 -7.47 -5.70 4.57
CA PHE A 251 -7.21 -7.06 4.11
C PHE A 251 -7.64 -8.10 5.14
N LEU A 252 -7.30 -7.91 6.41
CA LEU A 252 -7.70 -8.80 7.51
C LEU A 252 -9.21 -8.77 7.74
N LEU A 253 -9.84 -7.59 7.62
CA LEU A 253 -11.31 -7.48 7.68
C LEU A 253 -11.97 -8.32 6.58
N GLY A 254 -11.52 -8.17 5.34
CA GLY A 254 -12.01 -8.98 4.23
C GLY A 254 -11.81 -10.48 4.46
N SER A 255 -10.66 -10.86 5.02
CA SER A 255 -10.37 -12.27 5.37
C SER A 255 -11.30 -12.81 6.45
N LEU A 256 -11.57 -12.01 7.47
CA LEU A 256 -12.48 -12.35 8.56
C LEU A 256 -13.91 -12.47 8.05
N ASP A 257 -14.38 -11.50 7.26
CA ASP A 257 -15.73 -11.49 6.70
C ASP A 257 -15.97 -12.68 5.75
N MET A 258 -14.96 -13.09 4.95
CA MET A 258 -15.03 -14.32 4.16
C MET A 258 -15.27 -15.55 5.04
N ARG A 259 -14.54 -15.69 6.15
CA ARG A 259 -14.70 -16.80 7.10
C ARG A 259 -16.06 -16.79 7.80
N MET A 260 -16.64 -15.61 7.99
CA MET A 260 -17.98 -15.41 8.56
C MET A 260 -19.11 -15.52 7.52
N GLY A 261 -18.78 -15.76 6.23
CA GLY A 261 -19.76 -15.84 5.13
C GLY A 261 -20.34 -14.50 4.69
N LYS A 262 -19.79 -13.38 5.12
CA LYS A 262 -20.20 -12.01 4.77
C LYS A 262 -19.50 -11.59 3.46
N LEU A 263 -19.92 -12.20 2.34
CA LEU A 263 -19.17 -12.12 1.09
C LEU A 263 -19.17 -10.71 0.46
N GLN A 264 -20.23 -9.91 0.66
CA GLN A 264 -20.32 -8.54 0.14
C GLN A 264 -19.38 -7.60 0.92
N GLU A 265 -19.41 -7.70 2.24
CA GLU A 265 -18.54 -6.93 3.13
C GLU A 265 -17.07 -7.28 2.90
N ALA A 266 -16.78 -8.57 2.70
CA ALA A 266 -15.45 -9.05 2.38
C ALA A 266 -14.93 -8.45 1.05
N GLU A 267 -15.76 -8.40 0.01
CA GLU A 267 -15.38 -7.78 -1.26
C GLU A 267 -15.07 -6.30 -1.08
N ALA A 268 -15.92 -5.56 -0.38
CA ALA A 268 -15.69 -4.14 -0.13
C ALA A 268 -14.38 -3.90 0.62
N ALA A 269 -14.12 -4.69 1.66
CA ALA A 269 -12.89 -4.59 2.44
C ALA A 269 -11.64 -4.93 1.62
N LEU A 270 -11.66 -6.01 0.82
CA LEU A 270 -10.52 -6.38 -0.04
C LEU A 270 -10.25 -5.33 -1.13
N ARG A 271 -11.30 -4.76 -1.74
CA ARG A 271 -11.13 -3.66 -2.70
C ARG A 271 -10.53 -2.42 -2.04
N LYS A 272 -10.95 -2.10 -0.81
CA LYS A 272 -10.35 -0.99 -0.05
C LYS A 272 -8.88 -1.27 0.29
N ALA A 273 -8.53 -2.50 0.67
CA ALA A 273 -7.13 -2.90 0.89
C ALA A 273 -6.27 -2.70 -0.37
N ILE A 274 -6.77 -3.12 -1.56
CA ILE A 274 -6.10 -2.94 -2.85
C ILE A 274 -5.98 -1.46 -3.22
N GLN A 275 -7.01 -0.66 -2.94
CA GLN A 275 -6.98 0.78 -3.16
C GLN A 275 -5.90 1.47 -2.31
N LEU A 276 -5.82 1.11 -1.03
CA LEU A 276 -4.84 1.66 -0.08
C LEU A 276 -3.41 1.16 -0.36
N SER A 277 -3.27 -0.08 -0.81
CA SER A 277 -1.97 -0.67 -1.18
C SER A 277 -2.09 -1.49 -2.46
N PRO A 278 -1.94 -0.87 -3.65
CA PRO A 278 -2.00 -1.58 -4.93
C PRO A 278 -0.95 -2.68 -5.09
N VAL A 279 0.11 -2.63 -4.29
CA VAL A 279 1.20 -3.62 -4.28
C VAL A 279 0.93 -4.81 -3.35
N MET A 280 -0.21 -4.85 -2.66
CA MET A 280 -0.59 -5.97 -1.80
C MET A 280 -1.13 -7.14 -2.64
N ALA A 281 -0.23 -8.00 -3.11
CA ALA A 281 -0.54 -9.17 -3.94
C ALA A 281 -1.56 -10.10 -3.28
N GLN A 282 -1.47 -10.28 -1.96
CA GLN A 282 -2.36 -11.15 -1.18
C GLN A 282 -3.82 -10.70 -1.24
N ALA A 283 -4.09 -9.39 -1.15
CA ALA A 283 -5.44 -8.86 -1.22
C ALA A 283 -6.09 -9.11 -2.59
N ARG A 284 -5.32 -8.98 -3.69
CA ARG A 284 -5.82 -9.31 -5.04
C ARG A 284 -6.14 -10.79 -5.19
N LEU A 285 -5.24 -11.67 -4.75
CA LEU A 285 -5.46 -13.12 -4.82
C LEU A 285 -6.67 -13.54 -3.99
N GLN A 286 -6.86 -12.93 -2.84
CA GLN A 286 -8.02 -13.23 -1.98
C GLN A 286 -9.32 -12.71 -2.61
N LEU A 287 -9.30 -11.54 -3.25
CA LEU A 287 -10.44 -11.05 -4.03
C LEU A 287 -10.78 -11.98 -5.20
N VAL A 288 -9.76 -12.52 -5.91
CA VAL A 288 -9.98 -13.53 -6.94
C VAL A 288 -10.70 -14.76 -6.37
N ASN A 289 -10.22 -15.30 -5.24
CA ASN A 289 -10.85 -16.44 -4.58
C ASN A 289 -12.30 -16.16 -4.21
N LEU A 290 -12.59 -14.98 -3.66
CA LEU A 290 -13.93 -14.55 -3.32
C LEU A 290 -14.85 -14.48 -4.54
N LEU A 291 -14.40 -13.87 -5.64
CA LEU A 291 -15.15 -13.73 -6.88
C LEU A 291 -15.44 -15.12 -7.51
N LEU A 292 -14.48 -16.03 -7.45
CA LEU A 292 -14.67 -17.42 -7.90
C LEU A 292 -15.70 -18.16 -7.04
N GLN A 293 -15.67 -17.98 -5.73
CA GLN A 293 -16.64 -18.52 -4.79
C GLN A 293 -18.07 -18.02 -5.10
N GLN A 294 -18.20 -16.77 -5.51
CA GLN A 294 -19.45 -16.16 -5.96
C GLN A 294 -19.87 -16.57 -7.40
N GLY A 295 -19.07 -17.36 -8.11
CA GLY A 295 -19.30 -17.74 -9.51
C GLY A 295 -19.02 -16.63 -10.53
N ARG A 296 -18.46 -15.50 -10.11
CA ARG A 296 -18.17 -14.31 -10.93
C ARG A 296 -16.85 -14.48 -11.69
N LYS A 297 -16.84 -15.43 -12.64
CA LYS A 297 -15.62 -15.85 -13.36
C LYS A 297 -14.98 -14.71 -14.17
N THR A 298 -15.79 -13.88 -14.82
CA THR A 298 -15.29 -12.74 -15.62
C THR A 298 -14.56 -11.73 -14.75
N ASP A 299 -15.14 -11.39 -13.59
CA ASP A 299 -14.52 -10.44 -12.65
C ASP A 299 -13.24 -11.02 -12.05
N ALA A 300 -13.24 -12.33 -11.75
CA ALA A 300 -12.04 -13.02 -11.27
C ALA A 300 -10.93 -13.03 -12.33
N ALA A 301 -11.26 -13.24 -13.62
CA ALA A 301 -10.30 -13.18 -14.71
C ALA A 301 -9.70 -11.77 -14.85
N ALA A 302 -10.51 -10.72 -14.76
CA ALA A 302 -10.02 -9.34 -14.78
C ALA A 302 -9.01 -9.08 -13.63
N GLN A 303 -9.33 -9.51 -12.39
CA GLN A 303 -8.41 -9.36 -11.26
C GLN A 303 -7.12 -10.19 -11.42
N LEU A 304 -7.18 -11.35 -12.07
CA LEU A 304 -6.00 -12.16 -12.38
C LEU A 304 -5.12 -11.50 -13.45
N HIS A 305 -5.70 -10.88 -14.48
CA HIS A 305 -4.94 -10.07 -15.45
C HIS A 305 -4.19 -8.93 -14.78
N ASP A 306 -4.89 -8.18 -13.93
CA ASP A 306 -4.27 -7.11 -13.13
C ASP A 306 -3.15 -7.65 -12.24
N PHE A 307 -3.36 -8.82 -11.61
CA PHE A 307 -2.37 -9.45 -10.75
C PHE A 307 -1.11 -9.85 -11.53
N VAL A 308 -1.26 -10.57 -12.65
CA VAL A 308 -0.13 -11.05 -13.46
C VAL A 308 0.65 -9.88 -14.06
N SER A 309 -0.05 -8.80 -14.43
CA SER A 309 0.57 -7.58 -14.95
C SER A 309 1.36 -6.83 -13.87
N ALA A 310 0.76 -6.68 -12.69
CA ALA A 310 1.38 -5.94 -11.59
C ALA A 310 2.50 -6.71 -10.88
N PHE A 311 2.44 -8.05 -10.89
CA PHE A 311 3.35 -8.93 -10.14
C PHE A 311 3.92 -10.06 -11.02
N PRO A 312 4.65 -9.76 -12.13
CA PRO A 312 5.11 -10.77 -13.08
C PRO A 312 6.00 -11.85 -12.44
N ASP A 313 6.82 -11.45 -11.45
CA ASP A 313 7.79 -12.30 -10.75
C ASP A 313 7.27 -12.89 -9.43
N ASN A 314 5.99 -12.68 -9.11
CA ASN A 314 5.40 -13.26 -7.90
C ASN A 314 5.33 -14.78 -8.04
N PRO A 315 5.63 -15.57 -6.98
CA PRO A 315 5.54 -17.04 -7.01
C PRO A 315 4.20 -17.59 -7.51
N PHE A 316 3.10 -16.86 -7.29
CA PHE A 316 1.75 -17.27 -7.73
C PHE A 316 1.41 -16.85 -9.17
N SER A 317 2.27 -16.10 -9.87
CA SER A 317 1.95 -15.60 -11.21
C SER A 317 1.84 -16.71 -12.26
N ALA A 318 2.61 -17.78 -12.12
CA ALA A 318 2.47 -18.94 -12.98
C ALA A 318 1.10 -19.63 -12.81
N GLN A 319 0.66 -19.82 -11.57
CA GLN A 319 -0.65 -20.39 -11.26
C GLN A 319 -1.78 -19.47 -11.70
N ALA A 320 -1.62 -18.15 -11.53
CA ALA A 320 -2.59 -17.16 -11.99
C ALA A 320 -2.79 -17.22 -13.51
N ARG A 321 -1.71 -17.34 -14.30
CA ARG A 321 -1.79 -17.52 -15.77
C ARG A 321 -2.52 -18.82 -16.16
N GLN A 322 -2.23 -19.93 -15.47
CA GLN A 322 -2.93 -21.18 -15.71
C GLN A 322 -4.43 -21.09 -15.39
N LEU A 323 -4.77 -20.40 -14.32
CA LEU A 323 -6.17 -20.17 -13.94
C LEU A 323 -6.89 -19.31 -14.97
N LEU A 324 -6.25 -18.23 -15.47
CA LEU A 324 -6.75 -17.41 -16.57
C LEU A 324 -7.09 -18.23 -17.81
N GLN A 325 -6.17 -19.11 -18.24
CA GLN A 325 -6.43 -20.01 -19.40
C GLN A 325 -7.64 -20.91 -19.21
N ARG A 326 -7.97 -21.29 -17.98
CA ARG A 326 -9.17 -22.10 -17.66
C ARG A 326 -10.45 -21.26 -17.62
N LEU A 327 -10.35 -20.01 -17.19
CA LEU A 327 -11.49 -19.09 -17.10
C LEU A 327 -11.86 -18.50 -18.46
N GLU A 328 -10.87 -18.29 -19.32
CA GLU A 328 -10.96 -17.76 -20.67
C GLU A 328 -10.50 -18.82 -21.69
N PRO A 329 -11.25 -19.93 -21.87
CA PRO A 329 -10.87 -20.90 -22.87
C PRO A 329 -10.90 -20.22 -24.23
N SER A 330 -9.76 -20.25 -24.94
CA SER A 330 -9.59 -19.66 -26.26
C SER A 330 -10.83 -19.94 -27.11
N ALA A 331 -11.44 -18.90 -27.65
CA ALA A 331 -12.46 -19.06 -28.67
C ALA A 331 -11.89 -20.01 -29.73
N LYS A 332 -12.52 -21.19 -29.92
CA LYS A 332 -12.12 -22.14 -30.91
C LYS A 332 -11.89 -21.40 -32.21
N SER A 333 -10.69 -21.50 -32.80
CA SER A 333 -10.45 -21.09 -34.18
C SER A 333 -11.64 -21.41 -35.02
N PRO A 334 -12.18 -20.48 -35.84
CA PRO A 334 -13.28 -20.81 -36.73
C PRO A 334 -12.83 -21.98 -37.59
N ALA A 335 -13.62 -23.04 -37.58
CA ALA A 335 -13.40 -24.17 -38.46
C ALA A 335 -13.28 -23.64 -39.89
N ILE A 336 -12.17 -23.91 -40.55
CA ILE A 336 -11.98 -23.64 -41.97
C ILE A 336 -13.05 -24.45 -42.67
N PRO A 337 -14.00 -23.85 -43.40
CA PRO A 337 -14.95 -24.66 -44.20
C PRO A 337 -14.17 -25.28 -45.35
N ASN A 338 -14.31 -26.62 -45.47
CA ASN A 338 -13.83 -27.37 -46.64
C ASN A 338 -14.49 -26.94 -47.94
#